data_ff618f1385ace4456cec8a3cd6b64cb5
#
_entry.id   ff618f1385ace4456cec8a3cd6b64cb5
#
_cell.length_a   1.000
_cell.length_b   1.000
_cell.length_c   1.000
_cell.angle_alpha   90.00
_cell.angle_beta   90.00
_cell.angle_gamma   90.00
#
_symmetry.space_group_name_H-M   'P 1'
#
loop_
_entity.id
_entity.type
_entity.pdbx_description
1 polymer ?
#
loop_
_entity_poly.entity_id
_entity_poly.type
_entity_poly.pdbx_seq_one_letter_code
_entity_poly.pdbx_strand_id
1 'polypeptide(L)'
;MMRRYITALMLACCIGGYGQEKKQVTFVPPFDFPLTLSGNFGEIRSNHFHGGLDFKTGGVIGKPVRALADGYISRIRVTNGSGYVLDVCYHNGYSTINRHLSGFVSPIAERVEKLQYEEESWEVEIVPEPGEYPVKGGQQIAWSGNTGYSFGPHLHLDVFETESGDYIDPMPFFQSKIKDTRAPKADGIMFFPQLGKGVVDGKQENKMILPNTGRPVEAWGVIGTGIKAYDYMDGVSNHYGVYSVVLTVDEKEVFRSTVDRFSQEENRMINSWTCGQYMKSFIEPGNTLRLLKASNTNRGLVTIDEERDYRFLYTLKDVF
;
A
#
# COMPACT_ATOMS: atom_id res chain seq x y z
N MET A 1 -34.35 -3.43 48.07
CA MET A 1 -33.18 -3.46 47.15
C MET A 1 -32.96 -4.92 46.69
N MET A 2 -33.49 -5.29 45.54
CA MET A 2 -33.31 -6.64 44.98
C MET A 2 -32.33 -6.57 43.84
N ARG A 3 -31.16 -7.19 44.04
CA ARG A 3 -30.16 -7.41 42.95
C ARG A 3 -30.72 -8.53 42.05
N ARG A 4 -31.00 -8.21 40.82
CA ARG A 4 -31.30 -9.21 39.78
C ARG A 4 -30.01 -9.58 39.09
N TYR A 5 -29.58 -10.83 39.23
CA TYR A 5 -28.53 -11.43 38.43
C TYR A 5 -29.13 -11.90 37.11
N ILE A 6 -28.61 -11.40 35.98
CA ILE A 6 -28.96 -11.89 34.64
C ILE A 6 -27.86 -12.89 34.28
N THR A 7 -28.24 -14.17 34.28
CA THR A 7 -27.37 -15.25 33.78
C THR A 7 -27.49 -15.27 32.26
N ALA A 8 -26.43 -14.88 31.57
CA ALA A 8 -26.35 -15.01 30.12
C ALA A 8 -26.10 -16.46 29.74
N LEU A 9 -27.07 -17.10 29.11
CA LEU A 9 -26.93 -18.42 28.52
C LEU A 9 -26.15 -18.29 27.21
N MET A 10 -24.89 -18.78 27.19
CA MET A 10 -24.12 -18.90 25.94
C MET A 10 -24.69 -20.07 25.14
N LEU A 11 -25.37 -19.75 24.04
CA LEU A 11 -25.73 -20.72 23.01
C LEU A 11 -24.55 -20.81 22.03
N ALA A 12 -23.69 -21.82 22.18
CA ALA A 12 -22.65 -22.14 21.24
C ALA A 12 -23.29 -22.77 19.99
N CYS A 13 -23.61 -21.97 18.99
CA CYS A 13 -23.88 -22.47 17.65
C CYS A 13 -22.56 -22.83 16.99
N CYS A 14 -22.19 -24.12 16.99
CA CYS A 14 -21.18 -24.66 16.09
C CYS A 14 -21.71 -24.56 14.64
N ILE A 15 -21.47 -23.44 13.99
CA ILE A 15 -21.58 -23.35 12.53
C ILE A 15 -20.28 -23.94 12.01
N GLY A 16 -20.34 -25.18 11.56
CA GLY A 16 -19.27 -25.82 10.79
C GLY A 16 -19.14 -25.09 9.45
N GLY A 17 -18.38 -24.01 9.44
CA GLY A 17 -17.88 -23.42 8.24
C GLY A 17 -16.81 -24.32 7.67
N TYR A 18 -17.05 -24.95 6.53
CA TYR A 18 -16.00 -25.51 5.70
C TYR A 18 -15.15 -24.31 5.21
N GLY A 19 -14.25 -23.86 6.08
CA GLY A 19 -13.13 -23.03 5.67
C GLY A 19 -12.22 -23.91 4.82
N GLN A 20 -12.21 -23.74 3.51
CA GLN A 20 -11.05 -24.16 2.75
C GLN A 20 -9.85 -23.50 3.41
N GLU A 21 -8.95 -24.30 4.02
CA GLU A 21 -7.64 -23.82 4.41
C GLU A 21 -7.02 -23.20 3.17
N LYS A 22 -6.92 -21.86 3.13
CA LYS A 22 -6.15 -21.17 2.09
C LYS A 22 -4.73 -21.73 2.25
N LYS A 23 -4.32 -22.58 1.31
CA LYS A 23 -2.95 -23.11 1.25
C LYS A 23 -2.01 -21.91 1.40
N GLN A 24 -1.16 -21.94 2.42
CA GLN A 24 -0.20 -20.87 2.65
C GLN A 24 0.69 -20.77 1.41
N VAL A 25 0.50 -19.72 0.64
CA VAL A 25 1.29 -19.46 -0.59
C VAL A 25 2.69 -19.05 -0.14
N THR A 26 3.69 -19.76 -0.65
CA THR A 26 5.09 -19.43 -0.42
C THR A 26 5.68 -18.89 -1.71
N PHE A 27 6.29 -17.72 -1.63
CA PHE A 27 7.05 -17.11 -2.72
C PHE A 27 8.56 -17.27 -2.50
N VAL A 28 9.26 -17.50 -3.59
CA VAL A 28 10.72 -17.38 -3.64
C VAL A 28 11.06 -15.87 -3.66
N PRO A 29 12.04 -15.40 -2.89
CA PRO A 29 12.45 -13.99 -2.94
C PRO A 29 12.89 -13.55 -4.34
N PRO A 30 12.61 -12.29 -4.74
CA PRO A 30 13.01 -11.77 -6.05
C PRO A 30 14.52 -11.65 -6.22
N PHE A 31 15.27 -11.65 -5.12
CA PHE A 31 16.72 -11.58 -5.07
C PHE A 31 17.30 -12.65 -4.14
N ASP A 32 18.60 -12.96 -4.29
CA ASP A 32 19.35 -13.93 -3.47
C ASP A 32 20.18 -13.28 -2.34
N PHE A 33 20.06 -11.98 -2.17
CA PHE A 33 20.71 -11.24 -1.09
C PHE A 33 19.67 -10.75 -0.05
N PRO A 34 20.10 -10.28 1.13
CA PRO A 34 19.20 -9.76 2.16
C PRO A 34 18.32 -8.63 1.64
N LEU A 35 17.02 -8.75 1.84
CA LEU A 35 16.05 -7.81 1.32
C LEU A 35 15.94 -6.58 2.23
N THR A 36 16.04 -5.40 1.63
CA THR A 36 15.72 -4.11 2.26
C THR A 36 14.87 -3.29 1.31
N LEU A 37 14.05 -2.41 1.86
CA LEU A 37 13.10 -1.64 1.08
C LEU A 37 13.49 -0.16 0.99
N SER A 38 13.01 0.51 -0.05
CA SER A 38 12.96 1.98 -0.17
C SER A 38 11.54 2.52 -0.10
N GLY A 39 10.51 1.68 -0.29
CA GLY A 39 9.10 1.98 -0.15
C GLY A 39 8.31 0.73 0.18
N ASN A 40 7.26 0.85 0.99
CA ASN A 40 6.37 -0.24 1.35
C ASN A 40 4.99 -0.13 0.67
N PHE A 41 4.19 -1.20 0.80
CA PHE A 41 2.81 -1.24 0.31
C PHE A 41 1.94 -0.22 1.03
N GLY A 42 1.04 0.41 0.28
CA GLY A 42 0.11 1.42 0.81
C GLY A 42 0.74 2.74 1.22
N GLU A 43 2.05 2.93 0.98
CA GLU A 43 2.70 4.22 1.20
C GLU A 43 2.02 5.31 0.37
N ILE A 44 1.82 6.47 0.99
CA ILE A 44 1.13 7.59 0.36
C ILE A 44 2.05 8.21 -0.70
N ARG A 45 1.59 8.24 -1.94
CA ARG A 45 2.21 8.95 -3.06
C ARG A 45 1.35 10.16 -3.46
N SER A 46 1.80 10.97 -4.42
CA SER A 46 1.12 12.23 -4.77
C SER A 46 -0.32 12.07 -5.27
N ASN A 47 -0.68 10.95 -5.88
CA ASN A 47 -2.00 10.71 -6.48
C ASN A 47 -2.49 9.24 -6.41
N HIS A 48 -1.80 8.39 -5.67
CA HIS A 48 -2.13 6.97 -5.51
C HIS A 48 -1.45 6.39 -4.29
N PHE A 49 -1.92 5.22 -3.83
CA PHE A 49 -1.19 4.41 -2.88
C PHE A 49 -0.11 3.61 -3.60
N HIS A 50 1.04 3.42 -2.97
CA HIS A 50 2.09 2.56 -3.48
C HIS A 50 1.60 1.11 -3.54
N GLY A 51 1.53 0.53 -4.75
CA GLY A 51 0.89 -0.77 -5.00
C GLY A 51 1.75 -1.99 -4.65
N GLY A 52 3.00 -1.80 -4.28
CA GLY A 52 3.94 -2.89 -4.08
C GLY A 52 5.03 -2.62 -3.07
N LEU A 53 6.14 -3.32 -3.23
CA LEU A 53 7.38 -3.08 -2.48
C LEU A 53 8.49 -2.59 -3.42
N ASP A 54 9.22 -1.59 -2.98
CA ASP A 54 10.42 -1.10 -3.66
C ASP A 54 11.66 -1.74 -3.03
N PHE A 55 12.18 -2.81 -3.64
CA PHE A 55 13.37 -3.52 -3.16
C PHE A 55 14.65 -2.80 -3.55
N LYS A 56 15.48 -2.46 -2.57
CA LYS A 56 16.79 -1.85 -2.80
C LYS A 56 17.75 -2.82 -3.47
N THR A 57 18.54 -2.30 -4.40
CA THR A 57 19.59 -3.06 -5.12
C THR A 57 20.99 -2.58 -4.80
N GLY A 58 21.16 -1.88 -3.67
CA GLY A 58 22.44 -1.33 -3.26
C GLY A 58 22.90 -0.12 -4.10
N GLY A 59 21.96 0.59 -4.74
CA GLY A 59 22.25 1.75 -5.59
C GLY A 59 22.80 1.38 -6.97
N VAL A 60 22.70 0.12 -7.39
CA VAL A 60 23.19 -0.36 -8.70
C VAL A 60 22.07 -1.04 -9.49
N ILE A 61 22.17 -0.97 -10.81
CA ILE A 61 21.31 -1.71 -11.75
C ILE A 61 21.92 -3.09 -12.07
N GLY A 62 21.17 -3.94 -12.76
CA GLY A 62 21.66 -5.21 -13.30
C GLY A 62 21.71 -6.36 -12.29
N LYS A 63 20.97 -6.28 -11.18
CA LYS A 63 20.78 -7.43 -10.29
C LYS A 63 19.79 -8.40 -10.92
N PRO A 64 20.04 -9.73 -10.90
CA PRO A 64 19.10 -10.73 -11.41
C PRO A 64 17.78 -10.68 -10.65
N VAL A 65 16.67 -10.45 -11.37
CA VAL A 65 15.30 -10.51 -10.83
C VAL A 65 14.73 -11.89 -11.11
N ARG A 66 14.14 -12.53 -10.10
CA ARG A 66 13.64 -13.91 -10.17
C ARG A 66 12.12 -13.95 -10.11
N ALA A 67 11.53 -14.93 -10.83
CA ALA A 67 10.13 -15.29 -10.69
C ALA A 67 9.86 -15.81 -9.26
N LEU A 68 8.73 -15.39 -8.67
CA LEU A 68 8.40 -15.73 -7.28
C LEU A 68 7.86 -17.15 -7.11
N ALA A 69 7.29 -17.73 -8.17
CA ALA A 69 6.72 -19.07 -8.20
C ALA A 69 6.67 -19.60 -9.63
N ASP A 70 6.18 -20.83 -9.80
CA ASP A 70 5.90 -21.41 -11.13
C ASP A 70 4.73 -20.70 -11.79
N GLY A 71 4.87 -20.36 -13.08
CA GLY A 71 3.88 -19.62 -13.84
C GLY A 71 4.32 -19.32 -15.27
N TYR A 72 3.91 -18.19 -15.80
CA TYR A 72 4.29 -17.75 -17.15
C TYR A 72 4.27 -16.21 -17.23
N ILE A 73 5.03 -15.67 -18.19
CA ILE A 73 5.00 -14.24 -18.50
C ILE A 73 3.70 -13.92 -19.22
N SER A 74 2.88 -13.04 -18.63
CA SER A 74 1.57 -12.69 -19.16
C SER A 74 1.55 -11.39 -19.96
N ARG A 75 2.54 -10.51 -19.73
CA ARG A 75 2.64 -9.23 -20.45
C ARG A 75 4.05 -8.66 -20.35
N ILE A 76 4.51 -8.07 -21.43
CA ILE A 76 5.84 -7.44 -21.53
C ILE A 76 5.62 -6.03 -22.05
N ARG A 77 6.18 -5.02 -21.38
CA ARG A 77 6.01 -3.63 -21.77
C ARG A 77 7.33 -2.85 -21.64
N VAL A 78 7.51 -1.90 -22.54
CA VAL A 78 8.48 -0.81 -22.38
C VAL A 78 7.69 0.50 -22.47
N THR A 79 7.73 1.31 -21.43
CA THR A 79 6.96 2.57 -21.36
C THR A 79 7.81 3.69 -20.79
N ASN A 80 7.50 4.92 -21.17
CA ASN A 80 8.19 6.11 -20.62
C ASN A 80 7.96 6.26 -19.11
N GLY A 81 6.78 5.87 -18.61
CA GLY A 81 6.43 6.01 -17.20
C GLY A 81 7.06 4.97 -16.28
N SER A 82 6.95 3.70 -16.64
CA SER A 82 7.39 2.58 -15.79
C SER A 82 8.69 1.90 -16.25
N GLY A 83 9.25 2.33 -17.39
CA GLY A 83 10.43 1.73 -17.99
C GLY A 83 10.14 0.35 -18.57
N TYR A 84 11.10 -0.57 -18.43
CA TYR A 84 10.92 -1.99 -18.74
C TYR A 84 10.06 -2.64 -17.66
N VAL A 85 8.97 -3.30 -18.07
CA VAL A 85 7.96 -3.87 -17.18
C VAL A 85 7.64 -5.32 -17.58
N LEU A 86 7.61 -6.21 -16.61
CA LEU A 86 7.31 -7.62 -16.82
C LEU A 86 6.20 -8.08 -15.89
N ASP A 87 5.09 -8.53 -16.47
CA ASP A 87 3.97 -9.08 -15.72
C ASP A 87 4.06 -10.61 -15.75
N VAL A 88 3.89 -11.23 -14.60
CA VAL A 88 3.97 -12.69 -14.44
C VAL A 88 2.69 -13.20 -13.77
N CYS A 89 2.05 -14.19 -14.38
CA CYS A 89 0.91 -14.90 -13.80
C CYS A 89 1.39 -16.24 -13.21
N TYR A 90 1.13 -16.47 -11.94
CA TYR A 90 1.54 -17.70 -11.25
C TYR A 90 0.39 -18.68 -11.08
N HIS A 91 0.70 -19.97 -11.08
CA HIS A 91 -0.31 -21.04 -10.91
C HIS A 91 -0.92 -21.11 -9.50
N ASN A 92 -0.45 -20.28 -8.58
CA ASN A 92 -0.92 -20.22 -7.20
C ASN A 92 -2.03 -19.16 -6.96
N GLY A 93 -2.55 -18.54 -8.02
CA GLY A 93 -3.63 -17.54 -7.95
C GLY A 93 -3.17 -16.09 -7.76
N TYR A 94 -1.87 -15.84 -7.83
CA TYR A 94 -1.31 -14.49 -7.80
C TYR A 94 -0.63 -14.12 -9.10
N SER A 95 -0.53 -12.81 -9.33
CA SER A 95 0.23 -12.22 -10.43
C SER A 95 1.14 -11.13 -9.90
N THR A 96 2.23 -10.84 -10.61
CA THR A 96 3.13 -9.73 -10.26
C THR A 96 3.38 -8.82 -11.44
N ILE A 97 3.65 -7.54 -11.13
CA ILE A 97 4.21 -6.58 -12.07
C ILE A 97 5.57 -6.14 -11.54
N ASN A 98 6.61 -6.38 -12.33
CA ASN A 98 7.98 -5.97 -12.04
C ASN A 98 8.31 -4.75 -12.87
N ARG A 99 8.65 -3.61 -12.24
CA ARG A 99 8.89 -2.33 -12.92
C ARG A 99 10.30 -1.82 -12.75
N HIS A 100 10.61 -0.78 -13.53
CA HIS A 100 11.90 -0.07 -13.53
C HIS A 100 13.08 -0.96 -13.88
N LEU A 101 12.84 -2.08 -14.59
CA LEU A 101 13.85 -3.03 -15.00
C LEU A 101 14.86 -2.37 -15.96
N SER A 102 16.06 -2.91 -16.09
CA SER A 102 17.04 -2.48 -17.10
C SER A 102 16.96 -3.33 -18.37
N GLY A 103 16.25 -4.44 -18.35
CA GLY A 103 16.06 -5.33 -19.49
C GLY A 103 15.53 -6.69 -19.06
N PHE A 104 15.24 -7.51 -20.05
CA PHE A 104 14.73 -8.86 -19.91
C PHE A 104 15.78 -9.90 -20.24
N VAL A 105 15.56 -11.14 -19.83
CA VAL A 105 16.38 -12.27 -20.31
C VAL A 105 15.95 -12.67 -21.73
N SER A 106 16.87 -13.32 -22.50
CA SER A 106 16.51 -13.97 -23.76
C SER A 106 15.55 -15.15 -23.51
N PRO A 107 14.54 -15.42 -24.39
CA PRO A 107 14.31 -14.78 -25.69
C PRO A 107 13.42 -13.51 -25.63
N ILE A 108 12.96 -13.08 -24.44
CA ILE A 108 12.07 -11.92 -24.32
C ILE A 108 12.77 -10.65 -24.81
N ALA A 109 14.03 -10.46 -24.43
CA ALA A 109 14.82 -9.29 -24.83
C ALA A 109 14.88 -9.14 -26.36
N GLU A 110 15.17 -10.24 -27.06
CA GLU A 110 15.25 -10.26 -28.51
C GLU A 110 13.91 -9.93 -29.20
N ARG A 111 12.79 -10.44 -28.64
CA ARG A 111 11.45 -10.13 -29.16
C ARG A 111 11.08 -8.67 -28.98
N VAL A 112 11.42 -8.09 -27.83
CA VAL A 112 11.20 -6.65 -27.55
C VAL A 112 12.00 -5.79 -28.49
N GLU A 113 13.30 -6.05 -28.61
CA GLU A 113 14.18 -5.31 -29.51
C GLU A 113 13.69 -5.37 -30.97
N LYS A 114 13.32 -6.56 -31.44
CA LYS A 114 12.77 -6.74 -32.77
C LYS A 114 11.52 -5.88 -32.99
N LEU A 115 10.57 -5.93 -32.05
CA LEU A 115 9.32 -5.15 -32.14
C LEU A 115 9.58 -3.64 -32.11
N GLN A 116 10.52 -3.18 -31.28
CA GLN A 116 10.92 -1.76 -31.22
C GLN A 116 11.47 -1.26 -32.57
N TYR A 117 12.26 -2.08 -33.28
CA TYR A 117 12.74 -1.75 -34.62
C TYR A 117 11.63 -1.83 -35.69
N GLU A 118 10.73 -2.82 -35.60
CA GLU A 118 9.61 -2.97 -36.54
C GLU A 118 8.61 -1.82 -36.42
N GLU A 119 8.32 -1.36 -35.19
CA GLU A 119 7.38 -0.27 -34.92
C GLU A 119 8.04 1.13 -34.90
N GLU A 120 9.38 1.18 -35.07
CA GLU A 120 10.16 2.42 -34.93
C GLU A 120 9.82 3.19 -33.63
N SER A 121 9.55 2.44 -32.55
CA SER A 121 9.05 2.95 -31.27
C SER A 121 9.87 2.43 -30.10
N TRP A 122 10.18 3.32 -29.15
CA TRP A 122 10.71 2.91 -27.86
C TRP A 122 9.67 2.16 -27.01
N GLU A 123 8.42 2.67 -27.02
CA GLU A 123 7.32 2.09 -26.26
C GLU A 123 6.69 0.96 -27.06
N VAL A 124 6.68 -0.21 -26.45
CA VAL A 124 6.07 -1.42 -27.05
C VAL A 124 5.34 -2.22 -25.97
N GLU A 125 4.36 -2.98 -26.43
CA GLU A 125 3.60 -3.90 -25.60
C GLU A 125 3.44 -5.24 -26.31
N ILE A 126 3.76 -6.32 -25.60
CA ILE A 126 3.57 -7.70 -26.06
C ILE A 126 2.71 -8.43 -25.03
N VAL A 127 1.63 -9.04 -25.49
CA VAL A 127 0.81 -9.95 -24.70
C VAL A 127 1.04 -11.36 -25.27
N PRO A 128 1.91 -12.17 -24.64
CA PRO A 128 2.16 -13.52 -25.08
C PRO A 128 0.91 -14.41 -24.89
N GLU A 129 0.84 -15.51 -25.64
CA GLU A 129 -0.16 -16.54 -25.37
C GLU A 129 0.10 -17.17 -23.99
N PRO A 130 -0.95 -17.55 -23.26
CA PRO A 130 -0.80 -18.20 -21.96
C PRO A 130 0.13 -19.41 -22.02
N GLY A 131 1.23 -19.36 -21.28
CA GLY A 131 2.24 -20.43 -21.26
C GLY A 131 3.30 -20.35 -22.36
N GLU A 132 3.30 -19.35 -23.25
CA GLU A 132 4.35 -19.15 -24.27
C GLU A 132 5.74 -18.96 -23.65
N TYR A 133 5.83 -18.24 -22.53
CA TYR A 133 7.05 -18.07 -21.74
C TYR A 133 6.86 -18.64 -20.34
N PRO A 134 6.98 -19.96 -20.14
CA PRO A 134 6.85 -20.55 -18.81
C PRO A 134 8.04 -20.17 -17.95
N VAL A 135 7.78 -19.97 -16.66
CA VAL A 135 8.81 -19.66 -15.66
C VAL A 135 8.70 -20.60 -14.46
N LYS A 136 9.83 -20.85 -13.81
CA LYS A 136 9.93 -21.59 -12.56
C LYS A 136 10.25 -20.63 -11.41
N GLY A 137 9.73 -20.92 -10.22
CA GLY A 137 10.11 -20.20 -9.01
C GLY A 137 11.62 -20.15 -8.83
N GLY A 138 12.18 -18.96 -8.64
CA GLY A 138 13.63 -18.73 -8.56
C GLY A 138 14.35 -18.57 -9.89
N GLN A 139 13.69 -18.83 -11.03
CA GLN A 139 14.27 -18.59 -12.36
C GLN A 139 14.47 -17.08 -12.57
N GLN A 140 15.63 -16.70 -13.09
CA GLN A 140 15.86 -15.32 -13.52
C GLN A 140 14.98 -14.99 -14.73
N ILE A 141 14.30 -13.83 -14.65
CA ILE A 141 13.38 -13.33 -15.68
C ILE A 141 13.77 -11.96 -16.24
N ALA A 142 14.53 -11.18 -15.49
CA ALA A 142 14.91 -9.82 -15.85
C ALA A 142 16.14 -9.35 -15.08
N TRP A 143 16.51 -8.09 -15.29
CA TRP A 143 17.54 -7.36 -14.58
C TRP A 143 16.94 -6.13 -13.90
N SER A 144 17.28 -5.89 -12.63
CA SER A 144 16.87 -4.68 -11.92
C SER A 144 17.44 -3.43 -12.56
N GLY A 145 16.72 -2.33 -12.49
CA GLY A 145 17.13 -1.11 -13.19
C GLY A 145 16.78 0.18 -12.47
N ASN A 146 16.63 1.22 -13.28
CA ASN A 146 16.26 2.57 -12.88
C ASN A 146 15.55 3.28 -14.05
N THR A 147 14.78 2.53 -14.86
CA THR A 147 14.11 3.07 -16.05
C THR A 147 12.71 3.61 -15.72
N GLY A 148 12.20 4.54 -16.53
CA GLY A 148 10.95 5.24 -16.26
C GLY A 148 11.06 6.27 -15.12
N TYR A 149 9.94 6.56 -14.45
CA TYR A 149 9.94 7.46 -13.30
C TYR A 149 10.48 6.74 -12.06
N SER A 150 11.78 6.84 -11.87
CA SER A 150 12.49 6.24 -10.75
C SER A 150 13.58 7.19 -10.24
N PHE A 151 13.70 7.34 -8.91
CA PHE A 151 14.68 8.23 -8.27
C PHE A 151 16.02 7.53 -7.97
N GLY A 152 16.14 6.25 -8.24
CA GLY A 152 17.37 5.48 -8.01
C GLY A 152 17.15 3.99 -8.26
N PRO A 153 18.23 3.21 -8.44
CA PRO A 153 18.16 1.79 -8.74
C PRO A 153 17.40 1.00 -7.69
N HIS A 154 16.30 0.34 -8.10
CA HIS A 154 15.49 -0.55 -7.28
C HIS A 154 14.66 -1.49 -8.15
N LEU A 155 13.98 -2.46 -7.55
CA LEU A 155 12.90 -3.22 -8.16
C LEU A 155 11.59 -2.81 -7.49
N HIS A 156 10.67 -2.26 -8.26
CA HIS A 156 9.28 -2.12 -7.83
C HIS A 156 8.53 -3.40 -8.18
N LEU A 157 7.92 -4.03 -7.19
CA LEU A 157 7.19 -5.28 -7.31
C LEU A 157 5.78 -5.13 -6.75
N ASP A 158 4.77 -5.09 -7.64
CA ASP A 158 3.38 -5.23 -7.26
C ASP A 158 2.99 -6.71 -7.19
N VAL A 159 2.13 -7.07 -6.25
CA VAL A 159 1.48 -8.39 -6.18
C VAL A 159 -0.03 -8.20 -6.27
N PHE A 160 -0.68 -9.02 -7.09
CA PHE A 160 -2.13 -9.02 -7.28
C PHE A 160 -2.71 -10.39 -6.97
N GLU A 161 -3.91 -10.42 -6.42
CA GLU A 161 -4.76 -11.59 -6.53
C GLU A 161 -5.29 -11.67 -7.97
N THR A 162 -4.98 -12.74 -8.70
CA THR A 162 -5.21 -12.80 -10.15
C THR A 162 -6.71 -12.71 -10.50
N GLU A 163 -7.58 -13.30 -9.69
CA GLU A 163 -9.02 -13.34 -9.94
C GLU A 163 -9.69 -11.98 -9.76
N SER A 164 -9.41 -11.29 -8.66
CA SER A 164 -10.02 -9.99 -8.36
C SER A 164 -9.29 -8.81 -9.02
N GLY A 165 -8.00 -8.96 -9.33
CA GLY A 165 -7.13 -7.88 -9.76
C GLY A 165 -6.77 -6.88 -8.66
N ASP A 166 -7.06 -7.20 -7.39
CA ASP A 166 -6.71 -6.35 -6.26
C ASP A 166 -5.22 -6.41 -5.97
N TYR A 167 -4.64 -5.26 -5.65
CA TYR A 167 -3.31 -5.17 -5.08
C TYR A 167 -3.30 -5.81 -3.69
N ILE A 168 -2.32 -6.63 -3.42
CA ILE A 168 -2.13 -7.32 -2.13
C ILE A 168 -0.80 -6.89 -1.53
N ASP A 169 -0.77 -6.60 -0.23
CA ASP A 169 0.47 -6.33 0.47
C ASP A 169 1.46 -7.50 0.32
N PRO A 170 2.61 -7.29 -0.35
CA PRO A 170 3.57 -8.36 -0.53
C PRO A 170 4.39 -8.68 0.72
N MET A 171 4.39 -7.80 1.74
CA MET A 171 5.23 -7.93 2.94
C MET A 171 5.09 -9.29 3.65
N PRO A 172 3.87 -9.84 3.86
CA PRO A 172 3.70 -11.13 4.52
C PRO A 172 4.42 -12.30 3.82
N PHE A 173 4.57 -12.24 2.48
CA PHE A 173 5.26 -13.29 1.74
C PHE A 173 6.79 -13.27 1.93
N PHE A 174 7.35 -12.12 2.31
CA PHE A 174 8.79 -11.90 2.46
C PHE A 174 9.22 -11.63 3.89
N GLN A 175 8.31 -11.67 4.86
CA GLN A 175 8.56 -11.33 6.27
C GLN A 175 9.74 -12.09 6.87
N SER A 176 9.94 -13.36 6.51
CA SER A 176 11.09 -14.15 6.97
C SER A 176 12.44 -13.72 6.37
N LYS A 177 12.45 -12.88 5.35
CA LYS A 177 13.63 -12.40 4.59
C LYS A 177 13.90 -10.92 4.80
N ILE A 178 12.94 -10.20 5.34
CA ILE A 178 13.04 -8.78 5.66
C ILE A 178 13.15 -8.66 7.18
N LYS A 179 14.23 -8.04 7.66
CA LYS A 179 14.38 -7.79 9.08
C LYS A 179 13.69 -6.47 9.43
N ASP A 180 12.64 -6.56 10.23
CA ASP A 180 11.92 -5.42 10.76
C ASP A 180 11.52 -5.67 12.22
N THR A 181 12.15 -4.91 13.12
CA THR A 181 11.89 -4.93 14.56
C THR A 181 11.50 -3.55 15.09
N ARG A 182 11.36 -2.57 14.20
CA ARG A 182 11.08 -1.19 14.56
C ARG A 182 9.60 -0.91 14.51
N ALA A 183 9.06 -0.42 15.62
CA ALA A 183 7.67 0.01 15.67
C ALA A 183 7.47 1.36 14.94
N PRO A 184 6.28 1.59 14.35
CA PRO A 184 5.92 2.88 13.80
C PRO A 184 5.92 3.96 14.89
N LYS A 185 6.09 5.21 14.45
CA LYS A 185 6.16 6.37 15.33
C LYS A 185 5.16 7.44 14.89
N ALA A 186 4.37 7.90 15.83
CA ALA A 186 3.53 9.08 15.65
C ALA A 186 4.36 10.35 15.91
N ASP A 187 4.34 11.27 14.93
CA ASP A 187 5.02 12.57 15.01
C ASP A 187 4.06 13.72 15.29
N GLY A 188 2.76 13.52 15.17
CA GLY A 188 1.75 14.54 15.45
C GLY A 188 0.33 14.00 15.41
N ILE A 189 -0.54 14.63 16.15
CA ILE A 189 -1.98 14.41 16.12
C ILE A 189 -2.64 15.73 15.72
N MET A 190 -3.50 15.70 14.70
CA MET A 190 -4.22 16.86 14.21
C MET A 190 -5.68 16.78 14.62
N PHE A 191 -6.21 17.89 15.09
CA PHE A 191 -7.64 18.06 15.36
C PHE A 191 -8.23 19.04 14.35
N PHE A 192 -9.41 18.70 13.85
CA PHE A 192 -10.16 19.42 12.81
C PHE A 192 -11.56 19.76 13.33
N PRO A 193 -11.75 20.87 14.06
CA PRO A 193 -13.07 21.28 14.48
C PRO A 193 -13.94 21.61 13.25
N GLN A 194 -15.13 21.03 13.18
CA GLN A 194 -16.08 21.40 12.13
C GLN A 194 -16.56 22.82 12.36
N LEU A 195 -16.48 23.67 11.33
CA LEU A 195 -16.88 25.06 11.42
C LEU A 195 -18.35 25.18 11.87
N GLY A 196 -18.61 25.99 12.90
CA GLY A 196 -19.92 26.18 13.50
C GLY A 196 -20.43 25.06 14.41
N LYS A 197 -19.69 23.93 14.50
CA LYS A 197 -20.12 22.75 15.27
C LYS A 197 -19.07 22.16 16.22
N GLY A 198 -17.82 22.56 16.11
CA GLY A 198 -16.73 22.03 16.90
C GLY A 198 -15.73 23.09 17.34
N VAL A 199 -15.08 22.88 18.47
CA VAL A 199 -14.05 23.78 19.04
C VAL A 199 -12.94 22.95 19.66
N VAL A 200 -11.70 23.38 19.44
CA VAL A 200 -10.50 22.81 20.07
C VAL A 200 -9.73 23.93 20.77
N ASP A 201 -9.51 23.80 22.08
CA ASP A 201 -8.90 24.82 22.95
C ASP A 201 -9.49 26.23 22.74
N GLY A 202 -10.82 26.30 22.69
CA GLY A 202 -11.57 27.55 22.53
C GLY A 202 -11.60 28.13 21.12
N LYS A 203 -11.06 27.42 20.10
CA LYS A 203 -10.96 27.91 18.71
C LYS A 203 -11.57 26.95 17.69
N GLN A 204 -12.02 27.48 16.57
CA GLN A 204 -12.50 26.74 15.41
C GLN A 204 -11.41 26.60 14.33
N GLU A 205 -10.17 26.44 14.73
CA GLU A 205 -9.00 26.30 13.85
C GLU A 205 -8.40 24.92 14.01
N ASN A 206 -7.83 24.38 12.93
CA ASN A 206 -7.08 23.12 12.96
C ASN A 206 -5.90 23.24 13.91
N LYS A 207 -5.72 22.24 14.76
CA LYS A 207 -4.67 22.22 15.77
C LYS A 207 -3.85 20.94 15.73
N MET A 208 -2.55 21.08 15.48
CA MET A 208 -1.61 19.97 15.62
C MET A 208 -0.97 19.98 17.00
N ILE A 209 -0.89 18.82 17.62
CA ILE A 209 -0.14 18.60 18.85
C ILE A 209 0.91 17.52 18.64
N LEU A 210 1.99 17.60 19.41
CA LEU A 210 2.98 16.54 19.47
C LEU A 210 2.49 15.42 20.40
N PRO A 211 2.71 14.14 20.07
CA PRO A 211 2.40 13.05 20.97
C PRO A 211 3.15 13.17 22.30
N ASN A 212 2.56 12.65 23.35
CA ASN A 212 3.19 12.53 24.69
C ASN A 212 3.62 13.84 25.36
N THR A 213 3.03 14.96 25.00
CA THR A 213 3.29 16.23 25.70
C THR A 213 2.71 16.28 27.11
N GLY A 214 1.86 15.31 27.49
CA GLY A 214 1.14 15.29 28.76
C GLY A 214 0.12 16.44 28.95
N ARG A 215 -0.02 17.30 27.95
CA ARG A 215 -0.95 18.42 28.00
C ARG A 215 -2.31 18.00 27.45
N PRO A 216 -3.38 18.09 28.24
CA PRO A 216 -4.72 17.81 27.74
C PRO A 216 -5.12 18.81 26.64
N VAL A 217 -5.94 18.33 25.71
CA VAL A 217 -6.58 19.16 24.70
C VAL A 217 -8.05 19.25 25.04
N GLU A 218 -8.55 20.46 25.19
CA GLU A 218 -9.96 20.69 25.42
C GLU A 218 -10.70 20.71 24.07
N ALA A 219 -11.65 19.82 23.91
CA ALA A 219 -12.40 19.69 22.67
C ALA A 219 -13.87 19.41 22.93
N TRP A 220 -14.74 20.02 22.15
CA TRP A 220 -16.18 19.74 22.20
C TRP A 220 -16.84 19.95 20.83
N GLY A 221 -17.98 19.29 20.64
CA GLY A 221 -18.73 19.31 19.40
C GLY A 221 -18.16 18.34 18.33
N VAL A 222 -18.36 18.64 17.05
CA VAL A 222 -17.95 17.77 15.95
C VAL A 222 -16.48 18.03 15.61
N ILE A 223 -15.63 17.04 15.83
CA ILE A 223 -14.19 17.14 15.64
C ILE A 223 -13.71 15.93 14.84
N GLY A 224 -13.01 16.21 13.72
CA GLY A 224 -12.20 15.22 13.03
C GLY A 224 -10.82 15.12 13.68
N THR A 225 -10.17 13.98 13.53
CA THR A 225 -8.77 13.82 13.92
C THR A 225 -7.96 13.12 12.85
N GLY A 226 -6.66 13.40 12.83
CA GLY A 226 -5.70 12.77 11.96
C GLY A 226 -4.39 12.53 12.67
N ILE A 227 -3.59 11.62 12.14
CA ILE A 227 -2.28 11.29 12.69
C ILE A 227 -1.20 11.49 11.63
N LYS A 228 -0.09 12.12 12.02
CA LYS A 228 1.15 12.09 11.28
C LYS A 228 2.01 10.97 11.86
N ALA A 229 2.17 9.90 11.09
CA ALA A 229 2.92 8.74 11.53
C ALA A 229 3.76 8.17 10.39
N TYR A 230 4.88 7.57 10.75
CA TYR A 230 5.76 6.84 9.85
C TYR A 230 6.15 5.52 10.46
N ASP A 231 6.38 4.55 9.60
CA ASP A 231 7.02 3.30 9.97
C ASP A 231 8.50 3.31 9.58
N TYR A 232 9.27 2.38 10.12
CA TYR A 232 10.72 2.29 9.98
C TYR A 232 11.13 0.84 9.86
N MET A 233 12.31 0.60 9.29
CA MET A 233 12.87 -0.74 9.12
C MET A 233 14.31 -0.77 9.59
N ASP A 234 14.78 -1.95 10.04
CA ASP A 234 16.16 -2.17 10.45
C ASP A 234 17.16 -1.94 9.32
N GLY A 235 18.26 -1.27 9.63
CA GLY A 235 19.40 -1.11 8.73
C GLY A 235 19.21 -0.13 7.57
N VAL A 236 18.08 0.58 7.52
CA VAL A 236 17.79 1.59 6.49
C VAL A 236 17.26 2.88 7.11
N SER A 237 17.47 4.00 6.42
CA SER A 237 17.04 5.33 6.88
C SER A 237 15.69 5.78 6.28
N ASN A 238 15.07 4.96 5.46
CA ASN A 238 13.79 5.30 4.83
C ASN A 238 12.66 5.37 5.86
N HIS A 239 11.67 6.19 5.54
CA HIS A 239 10.37 6.23 6.22
C HIS A 239 9.36 5.49 5.36
N TYR A 240 8.41 4.83 5.99
CA TYR A 240 7.39 4.00 5.33
C TYR A 240 5.99 4.42 5.76
N GLY A 241 4.99 4.03 4.98
CA GLY A 241 3.59 4.10 5.36
C GLY A 241 3.27 3.15 6.51
N VAL A 242 2.32 3.54 7.37
CA VAL A 242 1.87 2.70 8.51
C VAL A 242 0.89 1.66 8.01
N TYR A 243 1.06 0.43 8.43
CA TYR A 243 0.18 -0.69 8.06
C TYR A 243 -1.23 -0.54 8.62
N SER A 244 -1.36 -0.14 9.89
CA SER A 244 -2.66 -0.02 10.54
C SER A 244 -2.74 1.19 11.46
N VAL A 245 -3.91 1.84 11.45
CA VAL A 245 -4.24 2.93 12.36
C VAL A 245 -5.56 2.59 13.05
N VAL A 246 -5.56 2.70 14.37
CA VAL A 246 -6.75 2.47 15.20
C VAL A 246 -6.99 3.71 16.05
N LEU A 247 -8.23 4.15 16.11
CA LEU A 247 -8.66 5.16 17.04
C LEU A 247 -9.63 4.56 18.06
N THR A 248 -9.33 4.80 19.33
CA THR A 248 -10.23 4.45 20.42
C THR A 248 -10.67 5.71 21.14
N VAL A 249 -11.95 5.75 21.49
CA VAL A 249 -12.55 6.79 22.32
C VAL A 249 -13.27 6.12 23.49
N ASP A 250 -12.97 6.52 24.70
CA ASP A 250 -13.52 5.89 25.91
C ASP A 250 -13.38 4.36 25.89
N GLU A 251 -12.16 3.89 25.55
CA GLU A 251 -11.80 2.47 25.46
C GLU A 251 -12.51 1.68 24.32
N LYS A 252 -13.37 2.33 23.54
CA LYS A 252 -14.02 1.72 22.37
C LYS A 252 -13.27 2.05 21.10
N GLU A 253 -13.04 1.05 20.27
CA GLU A 253 -12.59 1.26 18.91
C GLU A 253 -13.72 1.93 18.10
N VAL A 254 -13.44 3.13 17.57
CA VAL A 254 -14.37 3.91 16.78
C VAL A 254 -13.94 4.04 15.32
N PHE A 255 -12.67 3.74 15.04
CA PHE A 255 -12.13 3.71 13.69
C PHE A 255 -10.97 2.73 13.62
N ARG A 256 -10.89 2.00 12.49
CA ARG A 256 -9.74 1.18 12.10
C ARG A 256 -9.50 1.31 10.59
N SER A 257 -8.25 1.49 10.24
CA SER A 257 -7.78 1.37 8.87
C SER A 257 -6.62 0.38 8.84
N THR A 258 -6.67 -0.57 7.91
CA THR A 258 -5.59 -1.52 7.65
C THR A 258 -5.33 -1.54 6.15
N VAL A 259 -4.08 -1.37 5.76
CA VAL A 259 -3.68 -1.27 4.36
C VAL A 259 -3.01 -2.58 3.97
N ASP A 260 -3.83 -3.60 3.72
CA ASP A 260 -3.40 -4.96 3.33
C ASP A 260 -3.79 -5.33 1.89
N ARG A 261 -4.81 -4.66 1.35
CA ARG A 261 -5.25 -4.79 -0.04
C ARG A 261 -6.08 -3.60 -0.48
N PHE A 262 -6.12 -3.33 -1.77
CA PHE A 262 -7.02 -2.38 -2.41
C PHE A 262 -7.19 -2.69 -3.90
N SER A 263 -8.32 -2.30 -4.47
CA SER A 263 -8.57 -2.40 -5.90
C SER A 263 -7.80 -1.32 -6.69
N GLN A 264 -7.75 -1.47 -8.01
CA GLN A 264 -7.15 -0.44 -8.87
C GLN A 264 -7.88 0.91 -8.77
N GLU A 265 -9.19 0.89 -8.54
CA GLU A 265 -9.98 2.11 -8.34
C GLU A 265 -9.66 2.75 -7.00
N GLU A 266 -9.64 1.97 -5.92
CA GLU A 266 -9.31 2.43 -4.57
C GLU A 266 -7.90 2.98 -4.47
N ASN A 267 -6.96 2.47 -5.25
CA ASN A 267 -5.59 3.00 -5.33
C ASN A 267 -5.57 4.51 -5.62
N ARG A 268 -6.51 5.00 -6.43
CA ARG A 268 -6.62 6.42 -6.79
C ARG A 268 -7.38 7.27 -5.77
N MET A 269 -7.97 6.65 -4.74
CA MET A 269 -8.78 7.34 -3.73
C MET A 269 -7.95 7.90 -2.56
N ILE A 270 -6.67 8.06 -2.74
CA ILE A 270 -5.74 8.52 -1.70
C ILE A 270 -6.18 9.84 -1.05
N ASN A 271 -6.82 10.73 -1.80
CA ASN A 271 -7.30 12.01 -1.29
C ASN A 271 -8.51 11.88 -0.38
N SER A 272 -9.20 10.73 -0.41
CA SER A 272 -10.27 10.39 0.53
C SER A 272 -9.72 9.90 1.87
N TRP A 273 -8.49 9.41 1.84
CA TRP A 273 -7.82 8.80 2.99
C TRP A 273 -6.81 9.75 3.64
N THR A 274 -6.26 10.73 2.91
CA THR A 274 -5.23 11.66 3.38
C THR A 274 -5.75 13.09 3.54
N CYS A 275 -5.14 13.86 4.44
CA CYS A 275 -5.37 15.30 4.54
C CYS A 275 -4.49 16.05 3.53
N GLY A 276 -5.03 16.32 2.34
CA GLY A 276 -4.29 16.86 1.20
C GLY A 276 -3.57 18.17 1.45
N GLN A 277 -4.11 19.05 2.30
CA GLN A 277 -3.45 20.33 2.61
C GLN A 277 -2.14 20.13 3.40
N TYR A 278 -1.99 19.02 4.13
CA TYR A 278 -0.79 18.70 4.91
C TYR A 278 0.14 17.72 4.19
N MET A 279 -0.33 16.99 3.20
CA MET A 279 0.51 16.09 2.40
C MET A 279 1.68 16.80 1.73
N LYS A 280 1.50 18.05 1.31
CA LYS A 280 2.57 18.88 0.74
C LYS A 280 3.83 18.94 1.60
N SER A 281 3.64 19.07 2.91
CA SER A 281 4.75 19.18 3.86
C SER A 281 5.39 17.84 4.18
N PHE A 282 4.75 16.71 3.82
CA PHE A 282 5.20 15.38 4.21
C PHE A 282 5.82 14.59 3.06
N ILE A 283 5.32 14.78 1.83
CA ILE A 283 5.71 13.95 0.68
C ILE A 283 6.46 14.76 -0.37
N GLU A 284 5.88 15.86 -0.83
CA GLU A 284 6.48 16.70 -1.87
C GLU A 284 6.22 18.20 -1.59
N PRO A 285 7.21 18.94 -1.12
CA PRO A 285 7.08 20.38 -0.96
C PRO A 285 6.71 21.05 -2.29
N GLY A 286 5.56 21.69 -2.34
CA GLY A 286 5.11 22.42 -3.54
C GLY A 286 3.95 21.77 -4.31
N ASN A 287 3.64 20.49 -4.18
CA ASN A 287 2.50 19.86 -4.86
C ASN A 287 1.17 20.23 -4.23
N THR A 288 0.20 20.58 -5.08
CA THR A 288 -1.17 20.84 -4.66
C THR A 288 -2.03 19.64 -5.03
N LEU A 289 -2.39 18.85 -4.04
CA LEU A 289 -3.37 17.78 -4.21
C LEU A 289 -4.77 18.39 -4.18
N ARG A 290 -5.59 18.02 -5.15
CA ARG A 290 -7.02 18.24 -5.07
C ARG A 290 -7.62 17.14 -4.21
N LEU A 291 -8.34 17.53 -3.18
CA LEU A 291 -9.15 16.62 -2.41
C LEU A 291 -10.30 16.13 -3.29
N LEU A 292 -10.41 14.84 -3.46
CA LEU A 292 -11.54 14.21 -4.12
C LEU A 292 -12.64 13.98 -3.10
N LYS A 293 -13.87 14.02 -3.57
CA LYS A 293 -15.01 13.56 -2.76
C LYS A 293 -14.80 12.07 -2.46
N ALA A 294 -14.88 11.72 -1.21
CA ALA A 294 -14.75 10.35 -0.78
C ALA A 294 -15.83 9.48 -1.44
N SER A 295 -15.48 8.30 -1.87
CA SER A 295 -16.43 7.27 -2.27
C SER A 295 -16.49 6.19 -1.21
N ASN A 296 -17.66 5.61 -1.01
CA ASN A 296 -17.84 4.45 -0.15
C ASN A 296 -17.08 3.27 -0.73
N THR A 297 -16.00 2.89 -0.09
CA THR A 297 -15.32 1.63 -0.41
C THR A 297 -15.58 0.64 0.73
N ASN A 298 -16.07 -0.53 0.39
CA ASN A 298 -16.38 -1.58 1.36
C ASN A 298 -15.18 -2.50 1.65
N ARG A 299 -13.97 -2.08 1.28
CA ARG A 299 -12.81 -2.98 1.29
C ARG A 299 -11.77 -2.67 2.36
N GLY A 300 -12.16 -2.01 3.42
CA GLY A 300 -11.34 -1.86 4.63
C GLY A 300 -10.38 -0.68 4.66
N LEU A 301 -10.23 0.07 3.57
CA LEU A 301 -9.36 1.25 3.56
C LEU A 301 -9.93 2.41 4.38
N VAL A 302 -11.19 2.73 4.20
CA VAL A 302 -11.93 3.75 4.97
C VAL A 302 -13.42 3.47 4.90
N THR A 303 -14.12 3.47 6.02
CA THR A 303 -15.57 3.61 6.02
C THR A 303 -15.91 5.09 6.00
N ILE A 304 -16.37 5.59 4.87
CA ILE A 304 -16.66 7.00 4.68
C ILE A 304 -18.17 7.20 4.71
N ASP A 305 -18.61 8.18 5.49
CA ASP A 305 -19.99 8.64 5.52
C ASP A 305 -20.24 9.55 4.31
N GLU A 306 -21.18 9.18 3.43
CA GLU A 306 -21.46 9.89 2.18
C GLU A 306 -21.92 11.34 2.36
N GLU A 307 -22.37 11.71 3.54
CA GLU A 307 -22.87 13.06 3.84
C GLU A 307 -21.76 14.07 4.16
N ARG A 308 -20.50 13.65 4.21
CA ARG A 308 -19.39 14.51 4.64
C ARG A 308 -18.47 14.90 3.50
N ASP A 309 -18.10 16.18 3.46
CA ASP A 309 -17.04 16.71 2.63
C ASP A 309 -15.68 16.35 3.30
N TYR A 310 -15.17 15.16 2.99
CA TYR A 310 -13.96 14.64 3.63
C TYR A 310 -12.70 15.28 3.08
N ARG A 311 -12.08 16.08 3.92
CA ARG A 311 -10.76 16.68 3.67
C ARG A 311 -9.65 15.99 4.45
N PHE A 312 -9.94 14.86 5.11
CA PHE A 312 -9.09 14.32 6.16
C PHE A 312 -8.76 12.87 5.95
N LEU A 313 -7.59 12.50 6.43
CA LEU A 313 -7.09 11.17 6.45
C LEU A 313 -7.90 10.25 7.37
N TYR A 314 -8.31 10.75 8.50
CA TYR A 314 -9.07 10.03 9.51
C TYR A 314 -10.18 10.94 10.01
N THR A 315 -11.35 10.76 9.46
CA THR A 315 -12.53 11.43 9.99
C THR A 315 -13.22 10.46 10.92
N LEU A 316 -13.34 10.86 12.15
CA LEU A 316 -14.18 10.17 13.08
C LEU A 316 -15.62 10.62 12.88
N LYS A 317 -16.54 9.68 12.85
CA LYS A 317 -17.93 9.98 13.10
C LYS A 317 -18.03 10.58 14.50
N ASP A 318 -18.64 11.75 14.58
CA ASP A 318 -19.12 12.41 15.78
C ASP A 318 -18.58 11.80 17.09
N VAL A 319 -17.43 12.27 17.53
CA VAL A 319 -16.76 11.69 18.69
C VAL A 319 -17.29 12.27 20.00
N PHE A 320 -18.06 13.38 19.93
CA PHE A 320 -18.64 14.01 21.10
C PHE A 320 -20.03 14.61 20.83
#